data_ba7cfa10f150595194143422dd3cdb54
#
_entry.id   ba7cfa10f150595194143422dd3cdb54
#
_cell.length_a   1.000
_cell.length_b   1.000
_cell.length_c   1.000
_cell.angle_alpha   90.00
_cell.angle_beta   90.00
_cell.angle_gamma   90.00
#
_symmetry.space_group_name_H-M   'P 1'
#
loop_
_entity.id
_entity.type
_entity.pdbx_description
1 polymer ?
#
loop_
_entity_poly.entity_id
_entity_poly.type
_entity_poly.pdbx_seq_one_letter_code
_entity_poly.pdbx_strand_id
1 'polypeptide(L)'
;MSSHVTAAEVEGVSLTPARRGMLLDVLRTNPMALIGALILLVVIALALAAPLIAPYGEHAQVGEVFQHPSSKHWLGLDDGGVDMLTLMLYGTRVSLIVGFAAALVAMLIGGTVGVLSGYFGGKTETVLMRITDYFLVIPDIPLMIIVAAIWGRSLRNIILIIGIIYWTSTARLIRAQVKSVRERTYVRRTRALGASHPRTIVRHVVPQIAPLLVANTVLMVAFAIFAETAIAFLGLGDPNLTSWGLLIENAFARDAISVGAWWAIVPPGVAVAVVIVACTMVGTALEDALNPRLRVSHLSVRRFRLRPLVGRDRDAL
;
A
#
# COMPACT_ATOMS: atom_id res chain seq x y z
N MET A 1 -7.82 19.55 54.78
CA MET A 1 -6.94 20.20 53.81
C MET A 1 -7.17 19.55 52.45
N SER A 2 -8.07 20.15 51.72
CA SER A 2 -8.49 19.65 50.39
C SER A 2 -7.56 20.27 49.33
N SER A 3 -6.78 19.45 48.70
CA SER A 3 -5.94 19.84 47.57
C SER A 3 -6.83 20.03 46.33
N HIS A 4 -7.06 21.27 45.93
CA HIS A 4 -7.61 21.65 44.66
C HIS A 4 -6.67 21.18 43.53
N VAL A 5 -6.98 20.11 42.86
CA VAL A 5 -6.43 19.77 41.55
C VAL A 5 -7.10 20.70 40.56
N THR A 6 -6.37 21.69 40.10
CA THR A 6 -6.83 22.66 39.10
C THR A 6 -7.07 21.95 37.77
N ALA A 7 -8.25 22.16 37.24
CA ALA A 7 -8.77 21.60 35.97
C ALA A 7 -8.10 22.22 34.73
N ALA A 8 -6.82 22.54 34.76
CA ALA A 8 -6.10 23.30 33.73
C ALA A 8 -5.11 22.50 32.87
N GLU A 9 -5.08 21.18 32.94
CA GLU A 9 -4.13 20.39 32.14
C GLU A 9 -4.78 19.21 31.35
N VAL A 10 -5.96 19.44 30.82
CA VAL A 10 -6.45 18.62 29.69
C VAL A 10 -6.51 19.55 28.48
N GLU A 11 -5.38 20.13 28.12
CA GLU A 11 -5.24 20.76 26.80
C GLU A 11 -5.37 19.68 25.73
N GLY A 12 -6.49 19.76 25.03
CA GLY A 12 -6.87 18.88 23.96
C GLY A 12 -5.77 18.81 22.92
N VAL A 13 -5.32 17.62 22.65
CA VAL A 13 -4.57 17.30 21.43
C VAL A 13 -5.43 17.72 20.25
N SER A 14 -5.23 18.93 19.76
CA SER A 14 -5.81 19.44 18.54
C SER A 14 -5.20 18.64 17.39
N LEU A 15 -5.93 17.61 16.93
CA LEU A 15 -5.63 17.01 15.65
C LEU A 15 -5.90 18.10 14.60
N THR A 16 -4.82 18.72 14.13
CA THR A 16 -4.87 19.68 13.03
C THR A 16 -5.57 19.02 11.84
N PRO A 17 -6.51 19.75 11.17
CA PRO A 17 -7.12 19.28 9.94
C PRO A 17 -6.01 18.96 8.94
N ALA A 18 -6.21 17.93 8.11
CA ALA A 18 -5.25 17.51 7.09
C ALA A 18 -4.77 18.75 6.30
N ARG A 19 -3.56 19.22 6.59
CA ARG A 19 -2.97 20.37 5.91
C ARG A 19 -2.78 20.01 4.44
N ARG A 20 -3.19 20.89 3.54
CA ARG A 20 -2.72 20.89 2.15
C ARG A 20 -1.20 20.95 2.20
N GLY A 21 -0.53 19.83 1.98
CA GLY A 21 0.94 19.73 2.12
C GLY A 21 1.43 18.60 3.02
N MET A 22 0.54 17.86 3.70
CA MET A 22 0.94 16.77 4.58
C MET A 22 1.85 15.73 3.88
N LEU A 23 1.58 15.40 2.62
CA LEU A 23 2.43 14.52 1.82
C LEU A 23 3.85 15.10 1.67
N LEU A 24 3.95 16.39 1.32
CA LEU A 24 5.24 17.08 1.19
C LEU A 24 5.96 17.19 2.52
N ASP A 25 5.24 17.42 3.61
CA ASP A 25 5.83 17.49 4.95
C ASP A 25 6.38 16.11 5.36
N VAL A 26 5.68 15.01 5.07
CA VAL A 26 6.15 13.64 5.32
C VAL A 26 7.40 13.33 4.51
N LEU A 27 7.40 13.64 3.22
CA LEU A 27 8.56 13.43 2.34
C LEU A 27 9.79 14.23 2.79
N ARG A 28 9.60 15.44 3.33
CA ARG A 28 10.70 16.29 3.82
C ARG A 28 11.23 15.84 5.18
N THR A 29 10.39 15.27 6.02
CA THR A 29 10.75 14.93 7.41
C THR A 29 11.18 13.48 7.58
N ASN A 30 10.78 12.59 6.67
CA ASN A 30 11.10 11.16 6.75
C ASN A 30 11.96 10.76 5.53
N PRO A 31 13.27 10.49 5.73
CA PRO A 31 14.17 10.12 4.64
C PRO A 31 13.78 8.80 3.97
N MET A 32 13.20 7.86 4.72
CA MET A 32 12.70 6.60 4.13
C MET A 32 11.57 6.86 3.14
N ALA A 33 10.61 7.73 3.50
CA ALA A 33 9.53 8.12 2.59
C ALA A 33 10.06 8.80 1.33
N LEU A 34 11.09 9.65 1.46
CA LEU A 34 11.70 10.33 0.32
C LEU A 34 12.37 9.32 -0.63
N ILE A 35 13.16 8.38 -0.08
CA ILE A 35 13.81 7.33 -0.87
C ILE A 35 12.77 6.48 -1.60
N GLY A 36 11.75 5.99 -0.89
CA GLY A 36 10.66 5.21 -1.49
C GLY A 36 9.93 5.98 -2.60
N ALA A 37 9.62 7.26 -2.37
CA ALA A 37 8.96 8.09 -3.36
C ALA A 37 9.84 8.36 -4.59
N LEU A 38 11.15 8.55 -4.42
CA LEU A 38 12.10 8.70 -5.52
C LEU A 38 12.20 7.42 -6.36
N ILE A 39 12.28 6.25 -5.72
CA ILE A 39 12.27 4.96 -6.42
C ILE A 39 10.99 4.81 -7.23
N LEU A 40 9.81 5.05 -6.63
CA LEU A 40 8.52 4.97 -7.34
C LEU A 40 8.45 5.96 -8.50
N LEU A 41 8.94 7.18 -8.31
CA LEU A 41 8.97 8.18 -9.38
C LEU A 41 9.85 7.73 -10.56
N VAL A 42 11.03 7.18 -10.28
CA VAL A 42 11.93 6.63 -11.31
C VAL A 42 11.25 5.46 -12.03
N VAL A 43 10.67 4.51 -11.30
CA VAL A 43 10.00 3.34 -11.90
C VAL A 43 8.81 3.78 -12.76
N ILE A 44 8.00 4.73 -12.30
CA ILE A 44 6.88 5.29 -13.08
C ILE A 44 7.42 6.02 -14.34
N ALA A 45 8.48 6.78 -14.20
CA ALA A 45 9.10 7.47 -15.34
C ALA A 45 9.62 6.47 -16.38
N LEU A 46 10.29 5.39 -15.95
CA LEU A 46 10.73 4.30 -16.83
C LEU A 46 9.55 3.61 -17.51
N ALA A 47 8.46 3.35 -16.79
CA ALA A 47 7.25 2.76 -17.37
C ALA A 47 6.62 3.65 -18.45
N LEU A 48 6.56 4.96 -18.23
CA LEU A 48 6.01 5.91 -19.20
C LEU A 48 6.94 6.09 -20.41
N ALA A 49 8.23 6.12 -20.17
CA ALA A 49 9.25 6.29 -21.20
C ALA A 49 9.57 4.98 -21.95
N ALA A 50 9.09 3.82 -21.51
CA ALA A 50 9.40 2.52 -22.09
C ALA A 50 9.36 2.49 -23.64
N PRO A 51 8.32 3.01 -24.31
CA PRO A 51 8.28 2.99 -25.78
C PRO A 51 9.35 3.86 -26.47
N LEU A 52 9.95 4.81 -25.73
CA LEU A 52 10.94 5.75 -26.24
C LEU A 52 12.37 5.29 -25.95
N ILE A 53 12.59 4.58 -24.85
CA ILE A 53 13.92 4.19 -24.37
C ILE A 53 14.25 2.71 -24.58
N ALA A 54 13.22 1.87 -24.87
CA ALA A 54 13.45 0.46 -25.17
C ALA A 54 14.33 0.30 -26.41
N PRO A 55 15.44 -0.46 -26.33
CA PRO A 55 16.35 -0.61 -27.46
C PRO A 55 15.74 -1.28 -28.67
N TYR A 56 14.73 -2.15 -28.43
CA TYR A 56 14.09 -2.97 -29.47
C TYR A 56 12.57 -2.94 -29.31
N GLY A 57 11.85 -3.48 -30.30
CA GLY A 57 10.38 -3.70 -30.18
C GLY A 57 10.07 -4.77 -29.14
N GLU A 58 8.92 -4.66 -28.45
CA GLU A 58 8.50 -5.54 -27.36
C GLU A 58 8.53 -7.04 -27.70
N HIS A 59 8.30 -7.41 -28.97
CA HIS A 59 8.27 -8.80 -29.44
C HIS A 59 9.36 -9.06 -30.50
N ALA A 60 10.35 -8.19 -30.62
CA ALA A 60 11.40 -8.34 -31.62
C ALA A 60 12.39 -9.43 -31.17
N GLN A 61 12.47 -10.51 -31.93
CA GLN A 61 13.52 -11.51 -31.77
C GLN A 61 14.82 -10.97 -32.33
N VAL A 62 15.85 -10.80 -31.50
CA VAL A 62 17.10 -10.11 -31.84
C VAL A 62 18.35 -10.98 -31.71
N GLY A 63 18.17 -12.24 -31.28
CA GLY A 63 19.28 -13.19 -31.12
C GLY A 63 18.82 -14.59 -30.69
N GLU A 64 19.79 -15.35 -30.18
CA GLU A 64 19.54 -16.72 -29.72
C GLU A 64 18.86 -16.76 -28.37
N VAL A 65 18.11 -17.83 -28.12
CA VAL A 65 17.44 -18.10 -26.85
C VAL A 65 18.44 -18.12 -25.69
N PHE A 66 18.13 -17.41 -24.62
CA PHE A 66 18.99 -17.28 -23.44
C PHE A 66 20.41 -16.83 -23.73
N GLN A 67 20.62 -15.98 -24.75
CA GLN A 67 21.92 -15.40 -25.01
C GLN A 67 22.39 -14.56 -23.81
N HIS A 68 23.65 -14.71 -23.42
CA HIS A 68 24.27 -14.04 -22.28
C HIS A 68 24.25 -12.52 -22.40
N PRO A 69 24.21 -11.78 -21.26
CA PRO A 69 24.43 -10.34 -21.23
C PRO A 69 25.67 -9.91 -22.03
N SER A 70 25.51 -8.87 -22.82
CA SER A 70 26.55 -8.34 -23.72
C SER A 70 26.44 -6.83 -23.85
N SER A 71 27.39 -6.19 -24.55
CA SER A 71 27.33 -4.75 -24.84
C SER A 71 26.14 -4.33 -25.71
N LYS A 72 25.55 -5.27 -26.48
CA LYS A 72 24.34 -5.06 -27.28
C LYS A 72 23.06 -5.37 -26.48
N HIS A 73 23.11 -6.37 -25.60
CA HIS A 73 22.01 -6.85 -24.79
C HIS A 73 22.41 -6.85 -23.31
N TRP A 74 22.23 -5.71 -22.64
CA TRP A 74 22.74 -5.48 -21.28
C TRP A 74 22.23 -6.50 -20.24
N LEU A 75 21.01 -6.94 -20.39
CA LEU A 75 20.40 -7.98 -19.54
C LEU A 75 20.25 -9.32 -20.28
N GLY A 76 20.99 -9.53 -21.40
CA GLY A 76 20.85 -10.73 -22.21
C GLY A 76 19.49 -10.84 -22.91
N LEU A 77 19.19 -12.04 -23.40
CA LEU A 77 17.92 -12.36 -24.07
C LEU A 77 17.12 -13.38 -23.25
N ASP A 78 15.81 -13.39 -23.50
CA ASP A 78 14.85 -14.31 -22.87
C ASP A 78 14.76 -15.68 -23.60
N ASP A 79 13.74 -16.45 -23.26
CA ASP A 79 13.39 -17.74 -23.86
C ASP A 79 12.88 -17.64 -25.30
N GLY A 80 12.53 -16.47 -25.78
CA GLY A 80 12.14 -16.17 -27.16
C GLY A 80 13.23 -15.50 -27.99
N GLY A 81 14.42 -15.24 -27.43
CA GLY A 81 15.45 -14.43 -28.10
C GLY A 81 15.13 -12.94 -28.15
N VAL A 82 14.24 -12.45 -27.26
CA VAL A 82 13.86 -11.04 -27.11
C VAL A 82 14.74 -10.39 -26.06
N ASP A 83 15.05 -9.10 -26.25
CA ASP A 83 15.92 -8.36 -25.34
C ASP A 83 15.29 -8.17 -23.96
N MET A 84 15.97 -8.68 -22.92
CA MET A 84 15.44 -8.72 -21.56
C MET A 84 15.26 -7.31 -20.96
N LEU A 85 16.12 -6.34 -21.31
CA LEU A 85 15.95 -4.95 -20.88
C LEU A 85 14.68 -4.33 -21.46
N THR A 86 14.40 -4.59 -22.72
CA THR A 86 13.15 -4.19 -23.39
C THR A 86 11.93 -4.78 -22.68
N LEU A 87 11.94 -6.08 -22.44
CA LEU A 87 10.85 -6.76 -21.74
C LEU A 87 10.64 -6.23 -20.30
N MET A 88 11.73 -5.93 -19.59
CA MET A 88 11.67 -5.33 -18.25
C MET A 88 10.99 -3.95 -18.28
N LEU A 89 11.29 -3.10 -19.26
CA LEU A 89 10.69 -1.78 -19.39
C LEU A 89 9.19 -1.86 -19.71
N TYR A 90 8.79 -2.71 -20.64
CA TYR A 90 7.37 -2.92 -20.96
C TYR A 90 6.65 -3.62 -19.80
N GLY A 91 7.26 -4.62 -19.16
CA GLY A 91 6.72 -5.30 -17.99
C GLY A 91 6.45 -4.37 -16.81
N THR A 92 7.28 -3.33 -16.63
CA THR A 92 7.05 -2.30 -15.63
C THR A 92 5.68 -1.63 -15.79
N ARG A 93 5.26 -1.32 -17.02
CA ARG A 93 3.97 -0.68 -17.31
C ARG A 93 2.80 -1.55 -16.87
N VAL A 94 2.83 -2.83 -17.26
CA VAL A 94 1.73 -3.76 -16.97
C VAL A 94 1.63 -4.02 -15.47
N SER A 95 2.74 -4.34 -14.81
CA SER A 95 2.76 -4.62 -13.36
C SER A 95 2.32 -3.39 -12.54
N LEU A 96 2.73 -2.16 -12.91
CA LEU A 96 2.24 -0.95 -12.26
C LEU A 96 0.75 -0.69 -12.51
N ILE A 97 0.27 -0.87 -13.75
CA ILE A 97 -1.17 -0.70 -14.07
C ILE A 97 -2.01 -1.65 -13.20
N VAL A 98 -1.63 -2.92 -13.11
CA VAL A 98 -2.34 -3.88 -12.25
C VAL A 98 -2.29 -3.45 -10.78
N GLY A 99 -1.11 -3.12 -10.28
CA GLY A 99 -0.93 -2.70 -8.90
C GLY A 99 -1.81 -1.51 -8.51
N PHE A 100 -1.74 -0.42 -9.29
CA PHE A 100 -2.53 0.79 -9.02
C PHE A 100 -4.03 0.58 -9.24
N ALA A 101 -4.43 -0.08 -10.34
CA ALA A 101 -5.84 -0.29 -10.65
C ALA A 101 -6.51 -1.23 -9.64
N ALA A 102 -5.88 -2.34 -9.27
CA ALA A 102 -6.40 -3.26 -8.25
C ALA A 102 -6.49 -2.61 -6.87
N ALA A 103 -5.46 -1.85 -6.47
CA ALA A 103 -5.49 -1.09 -5.21
C ALA A 103 -6.62 -0.04 -5.20
N LEU A 104 -6.87 0.62 -6.33
CA LEU A 104 -7.99 1.56 -6.47
C LEU A 104 -9.35 0.86 -6.33
N VAL A 105 -9.54 -0.29 -6.96
CA VAL A 105 -10.76 -1.10 -6.82
C VAL A 105 -10.95 -1.52 -5.35
N ALA A 106 -9.92 -2.04 -4.71
CA ALA A 106 -9.96 -2.43 -3.30
C ALA A 106 -10.30 -1.24 -2.37
N MET A 107 -9.70 -0.06 -2.65
CA MET A 107 -9.98 1.18 -1.92
C MET A 107 -11.42 1.65 -2.11
N LEU A 108 -11.94 1.63 -3.33
CA LEU A 108 -13.31 2.09 -3.61
C LEU A 108 -14.35 1.18 -2.93
N ILE A 109 -14.20 -0.12 -3.02
CA ILE A 109 -15.10 -1.08 -2.37
C ILE A 109 -14.91 -1.02 -0.86
N GLY A 110 -13.69 -1.25 -0.38
CA GLY A 110 -13.38 -1.30 1.04
C GLY A 110 -13.60 0.02 1.76
N GLY A 111 -13.24 1.14 1.12
CA GLY A 111 -13.50 2.47 1.64
C GLY A 111 -15.00 2.75 1.80
N THR A 112 -15.80 2.40 0.80
CA THR A 112 -17.25 2.57 0.85
C THR A 112 -17.87 1.70 1.94
N VAL A 113 -17.56 0.42 1.98
CA VAL A 113 -18.05 -0.52 3.01
C VAL A 113 -17.59 -0.08 4.41
N GLY A 114 -16.33 0.33 4.54
CA GLY A 114 -15.78 0.84 5.80
C GLY A 114 -16.48 2.10 6.30
N VAL A 115 -16.73 3.07 5.39
CA VAL A 115 -17.45 4.30 5.72
C VAL A 115 -18.89 4.01 6.12
N LEU A 116 -19.62 3.21 5.36
CA LEU A 116 -21.02 2.90 5.65
C LEU A 116 -21.16 2.14 6.97
N SER A 117 -20.35 1.10 7.17
CA SER A 117 -20.38 0.30 8.40
C SER A 117 -19.99 1.11 9.64
N GLY A 118 -18.93 1.90 9.55
CA GLY A 118 -18.44 2.73 10.67
C GLY A 118 -19.37 3.89 11.02
N TYR A 119 -20.00 4.51 10.01
CA TYR A 119 -20.87 5.66 10.22
C TYR A 119 -22.25 5.28 10.72
N PHE A 120 -22.95 4.33 10.10
CA PHE A 120 -24.30 3.95 10.51
C PHE A 120 -24.31 3.08 11.75
N GLY A 121 -23.37 2.16 11.89
CA GLY A 121 -23.33 1.24 13.03
C GLY A 121 -24.48 0.23 13.04
N GLY A 122 -24.75 -0.37 14.21
CA GLY A 122 -25.89 -1.25 14.42
C GLY A 122 -26.01 -2.39 13.40
N LYS A 123 -27.22 -2.60 12.85
CA LYS A 123 -27.50 -3.68 11.88
C LYS A 123 -26.67 -3.55 10.59
N THR A 124 -26.48 -2.31 10.09
CA THR A 124 -25.65 -2.06 8.89
C THR A 124 -24.20 -2.49 9.10
N GLU A 125 -23.63 -2.14 10.23
CA GLU A 125 -22.28 -2.57 10.61
C GLU A 125 -22.21 -4.10 10.72
N THR A 126 -23.16 -4.71 11.42
CA THR A 126 -23.19 -6.15 11.62
C THR A 126 -23.25 -6.91 10.29
N VAL A 127 -24.13 -6.52 9.37
CA VAL A 127 -24.27 -7.19 8.08
C VAL A 127 -23.03 -7.02 7.22
N LEU A 128 -22.55 -5.77 7.05
CA LEU A 128 -21.38 -5.50 6.21
C LEU A 128 -20.11 -6.18 6.75
N MET A 129 -19.91 -6.17 8.06
CA MET A 129 -18.74 -6.83 8.65
C MET A 129 -18.87 -8.35 8.62
N ARG A 130 -20.07 -8.92 8.72
CA ARG A 130 -20.25 -10.35 8.56
C ARG A 130 -19.86 -10.82 7.15
N ILE A 131 -20.25 -10.05 6.10
CA ILE A 131 -19.81 -10.32 4.73
C ILE A 131 -18.28 -10.22 4.64
N THR A 132 -17.69 -9.15 5.20
CA THR A 132 -16.23 -8.97 5.24
C THR A 132 -15.53 -10.14 5.93
N ASP A 133 -16.09 -10.64 7.03
CA ASP A 133 -15.54 -11.75 7.80
C ASP A 133 -15.54 -13.05 7.00
N TYR A 134 -16.60 -13.34 6.23
CA TYR A 134 -16.63 -14.51 5.34
C TYR A 134 -15.52 -14.49 4.30
N PHE A 135 -15.29 -13.34 3.67
CA PHE A 135 -14.19 -13.21 2.69
C PHE A 135 -12.82 -13.41 3.32
N LEU A 136 -12.62 -12.96 4.56
CA LEU A 136 -11.32 -13.06 5.24
C LEU A 136 -10.98 -14.46 5.77
N VAL A 137 -11.95 -15.36 5.86
CA VAL A 137 -11.68 -16.76 6.26
C VAL A 137 -11.06 -17.55 5.11
N ILE A 138 -11.34 -17.15 3.86
CA ILE A 138 -10.83 -17.85 2.68
C ILE A 138 -9.41 -17.34 2.41
N PRO A 139 -8.41 -18.24 2.27
CA PRO A 139 -7.05 -17.81 1.92
C PRO A 139 -7.01 -17.09 0.57
N ASP A 140 -6.38 -15.92 0.54
CA ASP A 140 -6.39 -14.99 -0.60
C ASP A 140 -5.87 -15.64 -1.90
N ILE A 141 -4.64 -16.18 -1.88
CA ILE A 141 -3.98 -16.73 -3.07
C ILE A 141 -4.74 -17.92 -3.66
N PRO A 142 -5.15 -18.94 -2.88
CA PRO A 142 -5.99 -20.02 -3.41
C PRO A 142 -7.30 -19.53 -4.03
N LEU A 143 -7.96 -18.56 -3.42
CA LEU A 143 -9.18 -17.97 -3.97
C LEU A 143 -8.91 -17.26 -5.30
N MET A 144 -7.81 -16.48 -5.37
CA MET A 144 -7.39 -15.80 -6.59
C MET A 144 -7.13 -16.78 -7.73
N ILE A 145 -6.44 -17.89 -7.46
CA ILE A 145 -6.14 -18.94 -8.44
C ILE A 145 -7.43 -19.54 -9.01
N ILE A 146 -8.37 -19.93 -8.15
CA ILE A 146 -9.64 -20.52 -8.56
C ILE A 146 -10.43 -19.54 -9.43
N VAL A 147 -10.56 -18.29 -8.99
CA VAL A 147 -11.34 -17.28 -9.73
C VAL A 147 -10.65 -16.94 -11.05
N ALA A 148 -9.32 -16.83 -11.09
CA ALA A 148 -8.56 -16.57 -12.32
C ALA A 148 -8.71 -17.72 -13.34
N ALA A 149 -8.70 -18.96 -12.87
CA ALA A 149 -8.91 -20.13 -13.72
C ALA A 149 -10.31 -20.16 -14.35
N ILE A 150 -11.34 -19.68 -13.63
CA ILE A 150 -12.75 -19.66 -14.11
C ILE A 150 -13.01 -18.45 -15.01
N TRP A 151 -12.54 -17.25 -14.63
CA TRP A 151 -12.83 -16.01 -15.36
C TRP A 151 -11.97 -15.82 -16.60
N GLY A 152 -10.86 -16.56 -16.70
CA GLY A 152 -9.92 -16.50 -17.81
C GLY A 152 -8.81 -15.46 -17.57
N ARG A 153 -7.74 -15.65 -18.35
CA ARG A 153 -6.48 -14.91 -18.25
C ARG A 153 -6.58 -13.59 -19.02
N SER A 154 -6.96 -12.52 -18.35
CA SER A 154 -6.91 -11.17 -18.91
C SER A 154 -6.54 -10.15 -17.86
N LEU A 155 -5.88 -9.08 -18.28
CA LEU A 155 -5.47 -7.98 -17.41
C LEU A 155 -6.64 -7.44 -16.58
N ARG A 156 -7.79 -7.24 -17.21
CA ARG A 156 -9.02 -6.77 -16.56
C ARG A 156 -9.48 -7.71 -15.45
N ASN A 157 -9.49 -9.01 -15.72
CA ASN A 157 -9.93 -10.01 -14.74
C ASN A 157 -8.97 -10.06 -13.56
N ILE A 158 -7.66 -10.02 -13.78
CA ILE A 158 -6.63 -10.00 -12.74
C ILE A 158 -6.82 -8.78 -11.82
N ILE A 159 -7.00 -7.59 -12.39
CA ILE A 159 -7.26 -6.35 -11.63
C ILE A 159 -8.52 -6.50 -10.76
N LEU A 160 -9.61 -7.01 -11.32
CA LEU A 160 -10.87 -7.19 -10.60
C LEU A 160 -10.76 -8.24 -9.50
N ILE A 161 -10.11 -9.37 -9.77
CA ILE A 161 -9.91 -10.46 -8.79
C ILE A 161 -9.14 -9.93 -7.58
N ILE A 162 -7.98 -9.30 -7.81
CA ILE A 162 -7.16 -8.75 -6.73
C ILE A 162 -7.93 -7.68 -5.94
N GLY A 163 -8.60 -6.76 -6.65
CA GLY A 163 -9.37 -5.68 -6.01
C GLY A 163 -10.55 -6.19 -5.18
N ILE A 164 -11.28 -7.21 -5.71
CA ILE A 164 -12.43 -7.82 -5.02
C ILE A 164 -11.99 -8.68 -3.83
N ILE A 165 -10.79 -9.16 -3.77
CA ILE A 165 -10.30 -9.94 -2.63
C ILE A 165 -9.70 -9.02 -1.55
N TYR A 166 -8.93 -8.00 -1.92
CA TYR A 166 -8.23 -7.15 -0.95
C TYR A 166 -9.06 -6.01 -0.35
N TRP A 167 -10.31 -5.77 -0.78
CA TRP A 167 -11.16 -4.72 -0.19
C TRP A 167 -11.44 -4.93 1.30
N THR A 168 -11.40 -6.16 1.77
CA THR A 168 -11.83 -6.54 3.12
C THR A 168 -10.95 -5.94 4.22
N SER A 169 -9.63 -5.95 4.05
CA SER A 169 -8.68 -5.33 4.96
C SER A 169 -8.86 -3.82 5.03
N THR A 170 -9.03 -3.17 3.86
CA THR A 170 -9.34 -1.74 3.76
C THR A 170 -10.66 -1.41 4.47
N ALA A 171 -11.70 -2.22 4.30
CA ALA A 171 -13.00 -2.01 4.94
C ALA A 171 -12.90 -2.01 6.48
N ARG A 172 -12.17 -2.96 7.06
CA ARG A 172 -11.95 -3.02 8.52
C ARG A 172 -11.17 -1.82 9.05
N LEU A 173 -10.09 -1.44 8.36
CA LEU A 173 -9.27 -0.29 8.74
C LEU A 173 -10.10 1.00 8.74
N ILE A 174 -10.80 1.25 7.63
CA ILE A 174 -11.59 2.48 7.45
C ILE A 174 -12.79 2.51 8.40
N ARG A 175 -13.46 1.38 8.64
CA ARG A 175 -14.53 1.29 9.65
C ARG A 175 -14.04 1.74 11.02
N ALA A 176 -12.89 1.25 11.48
CA ALA A 176 -12.34 1.61 12.79
C ALA A 176 -12.10 3.11 12.90
N GLN A 177 -11.52 3.71 11.86
CA GLN A 177 -11.25 5.14 11.81
C GLN A 177 -12.53 5.97 11.75
N VAL A 178 -13.50 5.57 10.93
CA VAL A 178 -14.80 6.26 10.83
C VAL A 178 -15.56 6.24 12.14
N LYS A 179 -15.54 5.15 12.90
CA LYS A 179 -16.14 5.07 14.24
C LYS A 179 -15.52 6.12 15.17
N SER A 180 -14.20 6.27 15.15
CA SER A 180 -13.51 7.30 15.94
C SER A 180 -13.91 8.72 15.51
N VAL A 181 -13.99 8.98 14.20
CA VAL A 181 -14.36 10.30 13.66
C VAL A 181 -15.82 10.65 13.95
N ARG A 182 -16.73 9.67 13.85
CA ARG A 182 -18.16 9.85 14.11
C ARG A 182 -18.45 10.36 15.51
N GLU A 183 -17.69 9.93 16.52
CA GLU A 183 -17.88 10.30 17.92
C GLU A 183 -17.31 11.69 18.28
N ARG A 184 -16.60 12.34 17.37
CA ARG A 184 -16.04 13.68 17.61
C ARG A 184 -17.14 14.72 17.78
N THR A 185 -16.93 15.66 18.72
CA THR A 185 -17.91 16.67 19.13
C THR A 185 -18.46 17.48 17.95
N TYR A 186 -17.63 17.87 16.99
CA TYR A 186 -18.08 18.66 15.84
C TYR A 186 -19.01 17.86 14.91
N VAL A 187 -18.77 16.55 14.72
CA VAL A 187 -19.64 15.67 13.91
C VAL A 187 -20.98 15.48 14.61
N ARG A 188 -20.97 15.25 15.91
CA ARG A 188 -22.19 15.13 16.73
C ARG A 188 -23.00 16.42 16.72
N ARG A 189 -22.36 17.58 16.86
CA ARG A 189 -23.03 18.89 16.79
C ARG A 189 -23.64 19.12 15.41
N THR A 190 -22.94 18.83 14.32
CA THR A 190 -23.48 18.96 12.95
C THR A 190 -24.75 18.12 12.76
N ARG A 191 -24.78 16.91 13.30
CA ARG A 191 -25.97 16.05 13.27
C ARG A 191 -27.11 16.60 14.12
N ALA A 192 -26.81 17.09 15.31
CA ALA A 192 -27.80 17.71 16.20
C ALA A 192 -28.47 18.95 15.58
N LEU A 193 -27.75 19.69 14.73
CA LEU A 193 -28.27 20.82 13.95
C LEU A 193 -29.05 20.40 12.69
N GLY A 194 -29.34 19.09 12.52
CA GLY A 194 -30.19 18.60 11.43
C GLY A 194 -29.50 18.34 10.10
N ALA A 195 -28.16 18.29 10.05
CA ALA A 195 -27.46 17.97 8.81
C ALA A 195 -27.76 16.52 8.38
N SER A 196 -28.05 16.32 7.08
CA SER A 196 -28.32 15.01 6.50
C SER A 196 -27.09 14.09 6.58
N HIS A 197 -27.33 12.78 6.61
CA HIS A 197 -26.27 11.77 6.67
C HIS A 197 -25.28 11.89 5.49
N PRO A 198 -25.70 12.00 4.20
CA PRO A 198 -24.76 12.14 3.08
C PRO A 198 -23.89 13.40 3.22
N ARG A 199 -24.49 14.55 3.62
CA ARG A 199 -23.73 15.79 3.83
C ARG A 199 -22.69 15.62 4.94
N THR A 200 -23.04 14.97 6.05
CA THR A 200 -22.12 14.71 7.16
C THR A 200 -20.98 13.78 6.74
N ILE A 201 -21.28 12.70 6.01
CA ILE A 201 -20.27 11.76 5.51
C ILE A 201 -19.29 12.49 4.59
N VAL A 202 -19.79 13.11 3.52
CA VAL A 202 -18.94 13.71 2.46
C VAL A 202 -18.17 14.92 2.98
N ARG A 203 -18.77 15.76 3.83
CA ARG A 203 -18.16 17.03 4.23
C ARG A 203 -17.33 16.94 5.53
N HIS A 204 -17.60 15.96 6.38
CA HIS A 204 -16.96 15.89 7.69
C HIS A 204 -16.22 14.56 7.95
N VAL A 205 -16.73 13.42 7.47
CA VAL A 205 -16.11 12.13 7.74
C VAL A 205 -15.05 11.80 6.68
N VAL A 206 -15.42 11.78 5.41
CA VAL A 206 -14.51 11.41 4.30
C VAL A 206 -13.24 12.27 4.27
N PRO A 207 -13.28 13.61 4.40
CA PRO A 207 -12.04 14.41 4.40
C PRO A 207 -11.10 14.10 5.56
N GLN A 208 -11.63 13.64 6.70
CA GLN A 208 -10.82 13.26 7.87
C GLN A 208 -10.12 11.90 7.72
N ILE A 209 -10.72 10.99 6.97
CA ILE A 209 -10.15 9.65 6.72
C ILE A 209 -9.37 9.59 5.41
N ALA A 210 -9.52 10.58 4.52
CA ALA A 210 -8.87 10.60 3.21
C ALA A 210 -7.36 10.39 3.27
N PRO A 211 -6.59 11.02 4.19
CA PRO A 211 -5.17 10.76 4.30
C PRO A 211 -4.85 9.30 4.63
N LEU A 212 -5.64 8.65 5.50
CA LEU A 212 -5.48 7.24 5.81
C LEU A 212 -5.86 6.35 4.62
N LEU A 213 -6.90 6.71 3.87
CA LEU A 213 -7.24 6.01 2.62
C LEU A 213 -6.08 6.05 1.63
N VAL A 214 -5.45 7.21 1.44
CA VAL A 214 -4.29 7.35 0.55
C VAL A 214 -3.12 6.49 1.03
N ALA A 215 -2.76 6.57 2.30
CA ALA A 215 -1.67 5.77 2.88
C ALA A 215 -1.91 4.27 2.69
N ASN A 216 -3.11 3.79 3.04
CA ASN A 216 -3.49 2.39 2.88
C ASN A 216 -3.51 1.98 1.39
N THR A 217 -3.93 2.86 0.47
CA THR A 217 -3.92 2.55 -0.97
C THR A 217 -2.50 2.33 -1.48
N VAL A 218 -1.52 3.12 -1.03
CA VAL A 218 -0.11 2.91 -1.40
C VAL A 218 0.39 1.54 -0.92
N LEU A 219 0.04 1.13 0.29
CA LEU A 219 0.36 -0.22 0.78
C LEU A 219 -0.35 -1.31 -0.04
N MET A 220 -1.61 -1.08 -0.42
CA MET A 220 -2.35 -2.02 -1.27
C MET A 220 -1.73 -2.18 -2.66
N VAL A 221 -1.07 -1.16 -3.22
CA VAL A 221 -0.30 -1.30 -4.47
C VAL A 221 0.79 -2.35 -4.32
N ALA A 222 1.54 -2.34 -3.21
CA ALA A 222 2.57 -3.36 -2.95
C ALA A 222 1.99 -4.78 -2.92
N PHE A 223 0.89 -4.97 -2.19
CA PHE A 223 0.21 -6.27 -2.12
C PHE A 223 -0.38 -6.69 -3.47
N ALA A 224 -0.93 -5.75 -4.25
CA ALA A 224 -1.50 -6.04 -5.56
C ALA A 224 -0.43 -6.46 -6.59
N ILE A 225 0.74 -5.82 -6.59
CA ILE A 225 1.87 -6.20 -7.44
C ILE A 225 2.38 -7.58 -7.05
N PHE A 226 2.51 -7.86 -5.75
CA PHE A 226 2.90 -9.20 -5.28
C PHE A 226 1.90 -10.27 -5.72
N ALA A 227 0.61 -10.01 -5.56
CA ALA A 227 -0.46 -10.94 -5.94
C ALA A 227 -0.48 -11.17 -7.46
N GLU A 228 -0.33 -10.11 -8.26
CA GLU A 228 -0.22 -10.23 -9.73
C GLU A 228 0.95 -11.10 -10.11
N THR A 229 2.13 -10.82 -9.54
CA THR A 229 3.34 -11.60 -9.81
C THR A 229 3.15 -13.08 -9.45
N ALA A 230 2.52 -13.38 -8.30
CA ALA A 230 2.25 -14.75 -7.88
C ALA A 230 1.26 -15.46 -8.82
N ILE A 231 0.18 -14.79 -9.22
CA ILE A 231 -0.82 -15.35 -10.14
C ILE A 231 -0.22 -15.57 -11.54
N ALA A 232 0.54 -14.60 -12.03
CA ALA A 232 1.22 -14.67 -13.32
C ALA A 232 2.28 -15.78 -13.35
N PHE A 233 3.08 -15.91 -12.28
CA PHE A 233 4.05 -16.99 -12.11
C PHE A 233 3.40 -18.38 -12.12
N LEU A 234 2.17 -18.52 -11.65
CA LEU A 234 1.40 -19.77 -11.72
C LEU A 234 0.75 -20.00 -13.09
N GLY A 235 1.12 -19.22 -14.12
CA GLY A 235 0.63 -19.36 -15.48
C GLY A 235 -0.79 -18.81 -15.68
N LEU A 236 -1.31 -18.00 -14.78
CA LEU A 236 -2.64 -17.37 -14.85
C LEU A 236 -2.60 -15.89 -15.26
N GLY A 237 -1.42 -15.37 -15.62
CA GLY A 237 -1.24 -14.05 -16.21
C GLY A 237 -1.89 -13.91 -17.60
N ASP A 238 -2.01 -12.67 -18.10
CA ASP A 238 -2.44 -12.42 -19.46
C ASP A 238 -1.32 -12.75 -20.44
N PRO A 239 -1.47 -13.76 -21.31
CA PRO A 239 -0.38 -14.19 -22.20
C PRO A 239 -0.04 -13.18 -23.31
N ASN A 240 -0.90 -12.17 -23.52
CA ASN A 240 -0.69 -11.16 -24.55
C ASN A 240 0.03 -9.91 -24.05
N LEU A 241 0.35 -9.85 -22.75
CA LEU A 241 0.94 -8.68 -22.11
C LEU A 241 2.16 -9.10 -21.31
N THR A 242 3.24 -8.35 -21.47
CA THR A 242 4.46 -8.56 -20.70
C THR A 242 4.28 -7.98 -19.30
N SER A 243 4.35 -8.83 -18.26
CA SER A 243 4.47 -8.40 -16.86
C SER A 243 5.69 -9.04 -16.21
N TRP A 244 6.17 -8.50 -15.10
CA TRP A 244 7.32 -9.08 -14.40
C TRP A 244 7.03 -10.52 -13.92
N GLY A 245 5.80 -10.81 -13.48
CA GLY A 245 5.39 -12.14 -13.09
C GLY A 245 5.43 -13.14 -14.25
N LEU A 246 4.95 -12.73 -15.43
CA LEU A 246 4.98 -13.56 -16.63
C LEU A 246 6.42 -13.79 -17.13
N LEU A 247 7.32 -12.80 -17.02
CA LEU A 247 8.73 -13.00 -17.36
C LEU A 247 9.39 -14.07 -16.49
N ILE A 248 9.11 -14.07 -15.18
CA ILE A 248 9.63 -15.09 -14.26
C ILE A 248 9.03 -16.46 -14.60
N GLU A 249 7.75 -16.53 -14.91
CA GLU A 249 7.05 -17.77 -15.29
C GLU A 249 7.67 -18.37 -16.56
N ASN A 250 7.77 -17.59 -17.65
CA ASN A 250 8.33 -18.02 -18.91
C ASN A 250 9.76 -18.56 -18.74
N ALA A 251 10.60 -17.80 -18.01
CA ALA A 251 11.98 -18.22 -17.74
C ALA A 251 12.03 -19.52 -16.93
N PHE A 252 11.15 -19.70 -15.92
CA PHE A 252 11.08 -20.90 -15.12
C PHE A 252 10.55 -22.10 -15.92
N ALA A 253 9.49 -21.91 -16.70
CA ALA A 253 8.86 -22.95 -17.52
C ALA A 253 9.77 -23.44 -18.67
N ARG A 254 10.75 -22.62 -19.09
CA ARG A 254 11.73 -22.93 -20.12
C ARG A 254 13.10 -23.32 -19.58
N ASP A 255 13.18 -23.74 -18.31
CA ASP A 255 14.38 -24.22 -17.67
C ASP A 255 15.60 -23.25 -17.70
N ALA A 256 15.36 -21.94 -17.63
CA ALA A 256 16.39 -20.91 -17.59
C ALA A 256 17.46 -21.18 -16.51
N ILE A 257 17.06 -21.76 -15.38
CA ILE A 257 17.97 -22.14 -14.28
C ILE A 257 18.97 -23.19 -14.73
N SER A 258 18.51 -24.20 -15.45
CA SER A 258 19.35 -25.32 -15.90
C SER A 258 20.43 -24.89 -16.90
N VAL A 259 20.14 -23.86 -17.70
CA VAL A 259 21.10 -23.27 -18.65
C VAL A 259 21.90 -22.12 -18.05
N GLY A 260 21.69 -21.80 -16.76
CA GLY A 260 22.41 -20.74 -16.06
C GLY A 260 21.95 -19.31 -16.43
N ALA A 261 20.78 -19.15 -17.06
CA ALA A 261 20.26 -17.86 -17.51
C ALA A 261 19.57 -17.07 -16.37
N TRP A 262 20.35 -16.75 -15.32
CA TRP A 262 19.89 -16.00 -14.15
C TRP A 262 19.29 -14.63 -14.49
N TRP A 263 19.75 -14.01 -15.58
CA TRP A 263 19.29 -12.70 -16.05
C TRP A 263 17.82 -12.67 -16.50
N ALA A 264 17.26 -13.82 -16.83
CA ALA A 264 15.85 -13.93 -17.17
C ALA A 264 14.92 -13.96 -15.91
N ILE A 265 15.46 -14.33 -14.73
CA ILE A 265 14.67 -14.49 -13.50
C ILE A 265 14.98 -13.40 -12.46
N VAL A 266 16.27 -13.12 -12.23
CA VAL A 266 16.69 -12.22 -11.14
C VAL A 266 16.26 -10.78 -11.37
N PRO A 267 16.44 -10.14 -12.53
CA PRO A 267 16.05 -8.76 -12.74
C PRO A 267 14.55 -8.50 -12.51
N PRO A 268 13.60 -9.28 -13.07
CA PRO A 268 12.18 -9.06 -12.78
C PRO A 268 11.82 -9.31 -11.30
N GLY A 269 12.43 -10.32 -10.66
CA GLY A 269 12.24 -10.56 -9.23
C GLY A 269 12.72 -9.38 -8.37
N VAL A 270 13.89 -8.82 -8.69
CA VAL A 270 14.42 -7.63 -8.01
C VAL A 270 13.53 -6.41 -8.26
N ALA A 271 13.02 -6.20 -9.47
CA ALA A 271 12.14 -5.09 -9.78
C ALA A 271 10.84 -5.15 -8.94
N VAL A 272 10.22 -6.32 -8.82
CA VAL A 272 9.06 -6.55 -7.94
C VAL A 272 9.41 -6.20 -6.50
N ALA A 273 10.52 -6.74 -5.97
CA ALA A 273 10.94 -6.50 -4.59
C ALA A 273 11.21 -5.01 -4.32
N VAL A 274 11.90 -4.32 -5.22
CA VAL A 274 12.21 -2.88 -5.10
C VAL A 274 10.94 -2.04 -5.06
N VAL A 275 9.96 -2.32 -5.91
CA VAL A 275 8.70 -1.56 -5.92
C VAL A 275 7.85 -1.84 -4.68
N ILE A 276 7.79 -3.10 -4.22
CA ILE A 276 7.11 -3.46 -2.97
C ILE A 276 7.72 -2.71 -1.79
N VAL A 277 9.05 -2.72 -1.67
CA VAL A 277 9.76 -2.01 -0.60
C VAL A 277 9.50 -0.50 -0.69
N ALA A 278 9.58 0.08 -1.88
CA ALA A 278 9.33 1.51 -2.09
C ALA A 278 7.90 1.92 -1.71
N CYS A 279 6.89 1.15 -2.12
CA CYS A 279 5.49 1.36 -1.71
C CYS A 279 5.32 1.24 -0.19
N THR A 280 5.95 0.24 0.43
CA THR A 280 5.90 0.04 1.89
C THR A 280 6.54 1.20 2.63
N MET A 281 7.72 1.69 2.19
CA MET A 281 8.39 2.85 2.79
C MET A 281 7.52 4.10 2.75
N VAL A 282 6.86 4.36 1.63
CA VAL A 282 5.96 5.52 1.49
C VAL A 282 4.69 5.34 2.30
N GLY A 283 4.04 4.18 2.19
CA GLY A 283 2.78 3.88 2.85
C GLY A 283 2.87 3.92 4.37
N THR A 284 3.88 3.26 4.95
CA THR A 284 4.10 3.26 6.42
C THR A 284 4.45 4.65 6.93
N ALA A 285 5.28 5.41 6.22
CA ALA A 285 5.59 6.77 6.62
C ALA A 285 4.37 7.70 6.61
N LEU A 286 3.45 7.49 5.67
CA LEU A 286 2.16 8.21 5.64
C LEU A 286 1.26 7.80 6.81
N GLU A 287 1.18 6.50 7.14
CA GLU A 287 0.42 6.01 8.30
C GLU A 287 0.98 6.55 9.62
N ASP A 288 2.29 6.54 9.80
CA ASP A 288 2.97 7.06 10.99
C ASP A 288 2.73 8.56 11.19
N ALA A 289 2.71 9.31 10.10
CA ALA A 289 2.41 10.75 10.15
C ALA A 289 0.95 11.04 10.57
N LEU A 290 0.03 10.11 10.28
CA LEU A 290 -1.38 10.20 10.66
C LEU A 290 -1.65 9.75 12.09
N ASN A 291 -0.77 8.93 12.67
CA ASN A 291 -0.93 8.40 14.02
C ASN A 291 0.19 8.87 14.96
N PRO A 292 0.13 10.13 15.45
CA PRO A 292 1.17 10.70 16.30
C PRO A 292 1.37 9.95 17.63
N ARG A 293 0.45 9.07 18.01
CA ARG A 293 0.59 8.23 19.22
C ARG A 293 1.63 7.12 19.05
N LEU A 294 1.97 6.74 17.82
CA LEU A 294 3.04 5.78 17.54
C LEU A 294 4.43 6.43 17.49
N ARG A 295 4.51 7.75 17.46
CA ARG A 295 5.75 8.42 17.81
C ARG A 295 6.00 8.19 19.29
N VAL A 296 6.54 7.03 19.61
CA VAL A 296 7.25 6.80 20.85
C VAL A 296 8.29 7.92 20.84
N SER A 297 7.99 9.01 21.59
CA SER A 297 9.05 9.93 21.96
C SER A 297 10.12 8.97 22.48
N HIS A 298 11.27 8.95 21.81
CA HIS A 298 12.45 8.45 22.48
C HIS A 298 12.42 9.17 23.81
N LEU A 299 11.98 8.46 24.83
CA LEU A 299 12.12 8.90 26.18
C LEU A 299 13.59 9.24 26.25
N SER A 300 13.92 10.52 26.04
CA SER A 300 15.17 11.02 26.48
C SER A 300 15.19 10.56 27.93
N VAL A 301 16.13 9.70 28.25
CA VAL A 301 16.42 9.32 29.62
C VAL A 301 16.84 10.63 30.27
N ARG A 302 15.85 11.47 30.59
CA ARG A 302 16.04 12.53 31.55
C ARG A 302 16.46 11.78 32.78
N ARG A 303 17.78 11.74 33.05
CA ARG A 303 18.34 11.30 34.31
C ARG A 303 17.51 11.99 35.37
N PHE A 304 16.63 11.25 36.01
CA PHE A 304 15.96 11.68 37.21
C PHE A 304 17.10 11.90 38.23
N ARG A 305 17.57 13.11 38.33
CA ARG A 305 18.37 13.51 39.48
C ARG A 305 17.40 13.55 40.63
N LEU A 306 17.36 12.46 41.39
CA LEU A 306 16.76 12.46 42.72
C LEU A 306 17.49 13.56 43.49
N ARG A 307 16.79 14.66 43.77
CA ARG A 307 17.28 15.62 44.80
C ARG A 307 17.31 14.83 46.09
N PRO A 308 18.49 14.74 46.79
CA PRO A 308 18.52 14.14 48.10
C PRO A 308 17.57 14.96 48.97
N LEU A 309 16.67 14.28 49.68
CA LEU A 309 15.89 14.88 50.74
C LEU A 309 16.89 15.38 51.75
N VAL A 310 17.06 16.69 51.84
CA VAL A 310 17.87 17.36 52.88
C VAL A 310 17.31 16.91 54.21
N GLY A 311 18.19 16.33 55.03
CA GLY A 311 17.87 15.79 56.33
C GLY A 311 17.15 16.83 57.19
N ARG A 312 16.08 16.39 57.83
CA ARG A 312 15.53 17.09 59.00
C ARG A 312 16.60 17.15 60.04
N ASP A 313 16.96 18.37 60.42
CA ASP A 313 17.76 18.64 61.59
C ASP A 313 17.21 17.87 62.79
N ARG A 314 18.04 17.01 63.33
CA ARG A 314 17.90 16.43 64.66
C ARG A 314 18.75 17.28 65.63
N ASP A 315 18.36 18.49 65.84
CA ASP A 315 18.89 19.24 66.98
C ASP A 315 17.88 20.33 67.32
N ALA A 316 16.92 19.94 68.12
CA ALA A 316 16.08 20.83 68.91
C ALA A 316 15.51 20.02 70.07
N LEU A 317 16.37 19.89 71.11
CA LEU A 317 15.99 19.79 72.52
C LEU A 317 16.91 20.68 73.27
#